data_711911a06a13bf491bed3d18f555d82c
#
_entry.id   711911a06a13bf491bed3d18f555d82c
#
_cell.length_a   1.000
_cell.length_b   1.000
_cell.length_c   1.000
_cell.angle_alpha   90.00
_cell.angle_beta   90.00
_cell.angle_gamma   90.00
#
_symmetry.space_group_name_H-M   'P 1'
#
loop_
_entity.id
_entity.type
_entity.pdbx_description
1 polymer ?
#
loop_
_entity_poly.entity_id
_entity_poly.type
_entity_poly.pdbx_seq_one_letter_code
_entity_poly.pdbx_strand_id
1 'polypeptide(L)' 'MKAIRVHEYGGPEVLRYEDVPLPEPGPGQVRVKIEAAGVNFIDIYHRTGLYPNPLPFTLGVEGAGIVEAVGPEVTD' A
#
# COMPACT_ATOMS: atom_id res chain seq x y z
N MET A 1 3.59 8.81 -7.92
CA MET A 1 4.05 8.71 -6.52
C MET A 1 4.95 7.50 -6.36
N LYS A 2 5.74 7.47 -5.31
CA LYS A 2 6.63 6.34 -5.01
C LYS A 2 5.95 5.36 -4.06
N ALA A 3 6.19 4.07 -4.28
CA ALA A 3 5.71 3.02 -3.40
C ALA A 3 6.70 1.84 -3.40
N ILE A 4 6.66 1.07 -2.31
CA ILE A 4 7.39 -0.20 -2.24
C ILE A 4 6.44 -1.29 -2.74
N ARG A 5 6.82 -1.93 -3.86
CA ARG A 5 5.98 -2.95 -4.50
C ARG A 5 6.70 -4.29 -4.56
N VAL A 6 5.90 -5.34 -4.63
CA VAL A 6 6.37 -6.72 -4.74
C VAL A 6 5.78 -7.30 -6.03
N HIS A 7 6.66 -7.72 -6.95
CA HIS A 7 6.28 -8.33 -8.21
C HIS A 7 6.43 -9.86 -8.18
N GLU A 8 7.19 -10.36 -7.21
CA GLU A 8 7.35 -11.80 -6.96
C GLU A 8 7.58 -12.01 -5.47
N TYR A 9 7.21 -13.17 -4.96
CA TYR A 9 7.45 -13.50 -3.56
C TYR A 9 8.94 -13.82 -3.33
N GLY A 10 9.44 -13.51 -2.14
CA GLY A 10 10.83 -13.80 -1.81
C GLY A 10 11.33 -13.07 -0.58
N GLY A 11 12.63 -12.92 -0.48
CA GLY A 11 13.32 -12.20 0.58
C GLY A 11 13.34 -10.69 0.33
N PRO A 12 14.13 -9.93 1.13
CA PRO A 12 14.17 -8.47 0.99
C PRO A 12 14.56 -7.97 -0.40
N GLU A 13 15.27 -8.77 -1.17
CA GLU A 13 15.70 -8.42 -2.53
C GLU A 13 14.55 -8.23 -3.52
N VAL A 14 13.34 -8.71 -3.20
CA VAL A 14 12.18 -8.55 -4.08
C VAL A 14 11.47 -7.20 -3.89
N LEU A 15 11.85 -6.43 -2.87
CA LEU A 15 11.27 -5.11 -2.62
C LEU A 15 11.75 -4.12 -3.67
N ARG A 16 10.80 -3.43 -4.32
CA ARG A 16 11.08 -2.43 -5.36
C ARG A 16 10.50 -1.08 -4.98
N TYR A 17 11.37 -0.07 -4.94
CA TYR A 17 10.95 1.32 -4.77
C TYR A 17 10.73 1.92 -6.15
N GLU A 18 9.48 2.12 -6.51
CA GLU A 18 9.14 2.50 -7.88
C GLU A 18 8.02 3.51 -7.95
N ASP A 19 7.90 4.17 -9.10
CA ASP A 19 6.79 5.07 -9.37
C ASP A 19 5.52 4.28 -9.69
N VAL A 20 4.41 4.69 -9.08
CA VAL A 20 3.10 4.12 -9.35
C VAL A 20 2.10 5.27 -9.59
N PRO A 21 1.00 5.01 -10.32
CA PRO A 21 -0.04 6.03 -10.49
C PRO A 21 -0.59 6.47 -9.14
N LEU A 22 -0.90 7.78 -9.03
CA LEU A 22 -1.59 8.30 -7.86
C LEU A 22 -3.01 7.72 -7.82
N PRO A 23 -3.39 6.97 -6.76
CA PRO A 23 -4.69 6.34 -6.73
C PRO A 23 -5.83 7.36 -6.58
N GLU A 24 -6.95 7.10 -7.26
CA GLU A 24 -8.17 7.87 -7.09
C GLU A 24 -9.08 7.16 -6.10
N PRO A 25 -9.67 7.87 -5.11
CA PRO A 25 -10.57 7.22 -4.17
C PRO A 25 -11.87 6.82 -4.86
N GLY A 26 -12.25 5.55 -4.68
CA GLY A 26 -13.54 5.03 -5.14
C GLY A 26 -14.66 5.32 -4.13
N PRO A 27 -15.89 4.79 -4.38
CA PRO A 27 -17.01 4.99 -3.46
C PRO A 27 -16.66 4.52 -2.04
N GLY A 28 -16.94 5.37 -1.06
CA GLY A 28 -16.64 5.09 0.36
C GLY A 28 -15.17 5.11 0.73
N GLN A 29 -14.29 5.56 -0.17
CA GLN A 29 -12.85 5.59 0.05
C GLN A 29 -12.31 7.01 0.16
N VAL A 30 -11.17 7.14 0.82
CA VAL A 30 -10.42 8.39 0.91
C VAL A 30 -8.98 8.14 0.46
N ARG A 31 -8.34 9.18 -0.08
CA ARG A 31 -6.92 9.16 -0.35
C ARG A 31 -6.20 9.92 0.75
N VAL A 32 -5.24 9.27 1.39
CA VAL A 32 -4.48 9.83 2.51
C VAL A 32 -3.05 10.11 2.04
N LYS A 33 -2.58 11.34 2.27
CA LYS A 33 -1.16 11.65 2.10
C LYS A 33 -0.43 11.11 3.33
N ILE A 34 0.31 10.03 3.14
CA ILE A 34 0.98 9.33 4.24
C ILE A 34 2.14 10.18 4.79
N GLU A 35 2.18 10.32 6.10
CA GLU A 35 3.27 10.99 6.82
C GLU A 35 4.10 10.01 7.63
N ALA A 36 3.51 8.88 8.03
CA ALA A 36 4.19 7.83 8.75
C ALA A 36 3.55 6.49 8.41
N ALA A 37 4.35 5.45 8.31
CA ALA A 37 3.89 4.08 8.07
C ALA A 37 4.68 3.12 8.94
N GLY A 38 3.98 2.14 9.52
CA GLY A 38 4.62 1.11 10.34
C GLY A 38 4.94 -0.14 9.52
N VAL A 39 5.89 -0.90 10.01
CA VAL A 39 6.24 -2.21 9.45
C VAL A 39 5.86 -3.27 10.46
N ASN A 40 5.18 -4.30 10.00
CA ASN A 40 4.66 -5.39 10.82
C ASN A 40 5.13 -6.74 10.31
N PHE A 41 5.09 -7.77 11.16
CA PHE A 41 5.48 -9.12 10.74
C PHE A 41 4.64 -9.65 9.57
N ILE A 42 3.36 -9.26 9.48
CA ILE A 42 2.52 -9.67 8.37
C ILE A 42 3.06 -9.18 7.02
N ASP A 43 3.77 -8.06 6.99
CA ASP A 43 4.40 -7.54 5.78
C ASP A 43 5.44 -8.54 5.24
N ILE A 44 6.19 -9.17 6.15
CA ILE A 44 7.14 -10.22 5.78
C ILE A 44 6.40 -11.42 5.20
N TYR A 45 5.28 -11.83 5.81
CA TYR A 45 4.48 -12.95 5.35
C TYR A 45 3.88 -12.69 3.97
N HIS A 46 3.44 -11.47 3.69
CA HIS A 46 2.98 -11.09 2.35
C HIS A 46 4.12 -11.13 1.34
N ARG A 47 5.29 -10.60 1.71
CA ARG A 47 6.46 -10.59 0.82
C ARG A 47 6.91 -12.01 0.46
N THR A 48 6.92 -12.92 1.42
CA THR A 48 7.37 -14.31 1.19
C THR A 48 6.31 -15.20 0.55
N GLY A 49 5.05 -14.77 0.56
CA GLY A 49 3.94 -15.56 0.02
C GLY A 49 3.29 -16.50 1.02
N LEU A 50 3.67 -16.45 2.31
CA LEU A 50 3.02 -17.24 3.35
C LEU A 50 1.53 -16.90 3.47
N TYR A 51 1.21 -15.60 3.35
CA TYR A 51 -0.15 -15.10 3.20
C TYR A 51 -0.24 -14.42 1.82
N PRO A 52 -0.68 -15.14 0.76
CA PRO A 52 -0.59 -14.63 -0.60
C PRO A 52 -1.45 -13.40 -0.85
N ASN A 53 -0.91 -12.47 -1.65
CA ASN A 53 -1.64 -11.35 -2.24
C ASN A 53 -1.47 -11.39 -3.75
N PRO A 54 -2.45 -10.91 -4.53
CA PRO A 54 -2.28 -10.80 -5.98
C PRO A 54 -1.06 -9.93 -6.33
N LEU A 55 -0.19 -10.43 -7.18
CA LEU A 55 1.00 -9.72 -7.65
C LEU A 55 0.69 -8.89 -8.90
N PRO A 56 1.30 -7.72 -9.08
CA PRO A 56 2.11 -7.01 -8.11
C PRO A 56 1.25 -6.33 -7.04
N PHE A 57 1.79 -6.12 -5.85
CA PHE A 57 1.07 -5.40 -4.80
C PHE A 57 1.99 -4.42 -4.06
N THR A 58 1.38 -3.41 -3.44
CA THR A 58 2.08 -2.47 -2.56
C THR A 58 2.11 -3.05 -1.16
N LEU A 59 3.30 -3.11 -0.58
CA LEU A 59 3.52 -3.71 0.73
C LEU A 59 3.12 -2.74 1.84
N GLY A 60 2.60 -3.28 2.95
CA GLY A 60 2.25 -2.52 4.13
C GLY A 60 0.75 -2.51 4.40
N VAL A 61 0.40 -2.48 5.69
CA VAL A 61 -1.00 -2.55 6.16
C VAL A 61 -1.36 -1.44 7.12
N GLU A 62 -0.44 -0.52 7.43
CA GLU A 62 -0.76 0.62 8.30
C GLU A 62 -0.08 1.89 7.82
N GLY A 63 -0.73 3.00 8.12
CA GLY A 63 -0.18 4.31 7.81
C GLY A 63 -1.00 5.40 8.49
N ALA A 64 -0.39 6.54 8.68
CA ALA A 64 -1.04 7.72 9.22
C ALA A 64 -0.68 8.94 8.38
N GLY A 65 -1.63 9.83 8.20
CA GLY A 65 -1.41 11.02 7.40
C GLY A 65 -2.65 11.90 7.31
N ILE A 66 -2.72 12.71 6.29
CA ILE A 66 -3.78 13.69 6.08
C ILE A 66 -4.62 13.28 4.87
N VAL A 67 -5.94 13.27 5.05
CA VAL A 67 -6.86 13.04 3.94
C VAL A 67 -6.73 14.18 2.93
N GLU A 68 -6.40 13.86 1.68
CA GLU A 68 -6.21 14.86 0.63
C GLU A 68 -7.28 14.79 -0.48
N ALA A 69 -8.03 13.69 -0.54
CA ALA A 69 -9.14 13.55 -1.49
C ALA A 69 -10.13 12.54 -0.94
N VAL A 70 -11.40 12.72 -1.28
CA VAL A 70 -12.47 11.80 -0.89
C VAL A 70 -13.20 11.32 -2.13
N GLY A 71 -13.66 10.06 -2.09
CA GLY A 71 -14.47 9.49 -3.15
C GLY A 71 -15.95 9.81 -2.99
N PRO A 72 -16.78 9.37 -3.95
CA PRO A 72 -18.23 9.45 -3.83
C PRO A 72 -18.71 8.78 -2.54
N GLU A 73 -19.80 9.29 -1.96
CA GLU A 73 -20.46 8.75 -0.77
C GLU A 73 -19.69 8.94 0.55
N VAL A 74 -18.58 9.66 0.55
CA VAL A 74 -17.86 10.02 1.77
C VAL A 74 -18.41 11.36 2.27
N THR A 75 -18.93 11.38 3.49
CA THR A 75 -19.59 12.56 4.06
C THR A 75 -18.90 13.13 5.29
N ASP A 76 -17.95 12.43 5.88
CA ASP A 76 -17.22 12.86 7.09
C ASP A 76 -15.71 12.88 6.87
#